data_70b847921b0b47eb6369481ce1047cdf
#
_entry.id   70b847921b0b47eb6369481ce1047cdf
#
_cell.length_a   1.000
_cell.length_b   1.000
_cell.length_c   1.000
_cell.angle_alpha   90.00
_cell.angle_beta   90.00
_cell.angle_gamma   90.00
#
_symmetry.space_group_name_H-M   'P 1'
#
loop_
_entity.id
_entity.type
_entity.pdbx_description
1 polymer ?
#
loop_
_entity_poly.entity_id
_entity_poly.type
_entity_poly.pdbx_seq_one_letter_code
_entity_poly.pdbx_strand_id
1 'polypeptide(L)'
;MFATSVLTLAGLLCGCQHLKNAPQPAPANRDAARLQLRNNAASLLHDLLGDEKNVGKVFIVKNGREIEPLVKLIASAADTNEKRLEQMAQEDPALNITALELPPGEKAARDAIAKSKEHDLLFSSGVNFEFNLLLTQAEAQNYGWHLAKVAGGNSPTPAEARVFATIGETMEHLYEQTVAEMRSLPKPAKAAP
;
A
#
# COMPACT_ATOMS: atom_id res chain seq x y z
N MET A 1 21.57 23.83 51.58
CA MET A 1 20.14 23.46 51.76
C MET A 1 19.46 23.67 50.40
N PHE A 2 19.36 22.64 49.61
CA PHE A 2 18.60 22.65 48.33
C PHE A 2 17.46 21.64 48.46
N ALA A 3 16.25 22.16 48.46
CA ALA A 3 15.04 21.36 48.54
C ALA A 3 14.67 20.89 47.12
N THR A 4 14.70 19.58 46.89
CA THR A 4 14.30 18.91 45.66
C THR A 4 12.79 18.68 45.69
N SER A 5 12.03 19.44 44.91
CA SER A 5 10.60 19.19 44.68
C SER A 5 10.45 18.08 43.66
N VAL A 6 9.99 16.90 44.10
CA VAL A 6 9.52 15.80 43.26
C VAL A 6 8.09 16.10 42.82
N LEU A 7 7.92 16.42 41.54
CA LEU A 7 6.59 16.60 40.93
C LEU A 7 6.07 15.21 40.55
N THR A 8 5.11 14.72 41.32
CA THR A 8 4.37 13.46 41.06
C THR A 8 3.39 13.66 39.90
N LEU A 9 3.73 13.13 38.72
CA LEU A 9 2.82 13.06 37.55
C LEU A 9 2.00 11.79 37.67
N ALA A 10 0.92 11.83 38.46
CA ALA A 10 -0.07 10.77 38.57
C ALA A 10 -1.39 11.27 37.98
N GLY A 11 -1.84 10.62 36.90
CA GLY A 11 -3.23 10.73 36.50
C GLY A 11 -3.48 11.12 35.06
N LEU A 12 -3.39 10.17 34.10
CA LEU A 12 -4.12 10.19 32.84
C LEU A 12 -4.11 8.76 32.21
N LEU A 13 -4.57 7.75 32.96
CA LEU A 13 -4.85 6.40 32.45
C LEU A 13 -6.32 6.05 32.60
N CYS A 14 -7.24 6.96 32.32
CA CYS A 14 -8.67 6.73 32.47
C CYS A 14 -9.45 6.95 31.15
N GLY A 15 -8.99 6.42 30.05
CA GLY A 15 -9.63 6.59 28.74
C GLY A 15 -9.92 5.31 27.93
N CYS A 16 -9.35 4.15 28.29
CA CYS A 16 -9.45 2.96 27.44
C CYS A 16 -10.47 1.89 27.88
N GLN A 17 -11.28 2.12 28.91
CA GLN A 17 -12.23 1.08 29.39
C GLN A 17 -13.60 1.12 28.73
N HIS A 18 -13.95 2.17 27.99
CA HIS A 18 -15.30 2.30 27.39
C HIS A 18 -15.50 1.56 26.06
N LEU A 19 -14.41 1.07 25.44
CA LEU A 19 -14.48 0.31 24.16
C LEU A 19 -14.74 -1.19 24.35
N LYS A 20 -14.67 -1.71 25.58
CA LYS A 20 -14.84 -3.16 25.85
C LYS A 20 -16.29 -3.64 25.90
N ASN A 21 -17.27 -2.74 25.93
CA ASN A 21 -18.68 -3.08 26.08
C ASN A 21 -19.57 -2.63 24.91
N ALA A 22 -19.01 -2.36 23.73
CA ALA A 22 -19.83 -2.18 22.53
C ALA A 22 -20.56 -3.51 22.24
N PRO A 23 -21.89 -3.50 22.00
CA PRO A 23 -22.63 -4.72 21.66
C PRO A 23 -21.94 -5.40 20.46
N GLN A 24 -21.56 -6.66 20.64
CA GLN A 24 -20.95 -7.43 19.56
C GLN A 24 -22.03 -7.66 18.49
N PRO A 25 -21.78 -7.27 17.20
CA PRO A 25 -22.78 -7.44 16.14
C PRO A 25 -23.25 -8.90 16.06
N ALA A 26 -24.51 -9.11 15.66
CA ALA A 26 -25.06 -10.44 15.42
C ALA A 26 -24.22 -11.20 14.38
N PRO A 27 -24.16 -12.56 14.42
CA PRO A 27 -23.30 -13.36 13.54
C PRO A 27 -23.44 -13.02 12.04
N ALA A 28 -24.67 -12.90 11.54
CA ALA A 28 -24.93 -12.54 10.13
C ALA A 28 -24.38 -11.15 9.73
N ASN A 29 -24.36 -10.21 10.66
CA ASN A 29 -23.80 -8.87 10.44
C ASN A 29 -22.26 -8.89 10.43
N ARG A 30 -21.63 -9.83 11.16
CA ARG A 30 -20.17 -10.00 11.13
C ARG A 30 -19.68 -10.57 9.81
N ASP A 31 -20.38 -11.54 9.25
CA ASP A 31 -19.98 -12.13 7.98
C ASP A 31 -20.14 -11.12 6.82
N ALA A 32 -21.23 -10.34 6.81
CA ALA A 32 -21.40 -9.26 5.85
C ALA A 32 -20.29 -8.19 5.97
N ALA A 33 -19.93 -7.79 7.18
CA ALA A 33 -18.85 -6.83 7.42
C ALA A 33 -17.48 -7.37 6.97
N ARG A 34 -17.21 -8.66 7.19
CA ARG A 34 -15.98 -9.32 6.71
C ARG A 34 -15.90 -9.34 5.19
N LEU A 35 -16.98 -9.72 4.50
CA LEU A 35 -17.06 -9.71 3.05
C LEU A 35 -16.89 -8.30 2.49
N GLN A 36 -17.45 -7.29 3.13
CA GLN A 36 -17.24 -5.90 2.74
C GLN A 36 -15.77 -5.47 2.89
N LEU A 37 -15.10 -5.80 4.01
CA LEU A 37 -13.67 -5.51 4.19
C LEU A 37 -12.82 -6.22 3.15
N ARG A 38 -13.09 -7.50 2.87
CA ARG A 38 -12.43 -8.25 1.79
C ARG A 38 -12.55 -7.53 0.45
N ASN A 39 -13.78 -7.23 0.04
CA ASN A 39 -14.06 -6.64 -1.26
C ASN A 39 -13.46 -5.23 -1.40
N ASN A 40 -13.54 -4.42 -0.35
CA ASN A 40 -12.94 -3.10 -0.37
C ASN A 40 -11.41 -3.19 -0.51
N ALA A 41 -10.77 -4.07 0.25
CA ALA A 41 -9.31 -4.25 0.15
C ALA A 41 -8.90 -4.85 -1.20
N ALA A 42 -9.65 -5.83 -1.72
CA ALA A 42 -9.39 -6.44 -3.02
C ALA A 42 -9.58 -5.44 -4.18
N SER A 43 -10.61 -4.58 -4.13
CA SER A 43 -10.83 -3.54 -5.14
C SER A 43 -9.70 -2.52 -5.15
N LEU A 44 -9.28 -2.01 -3.99
CA LEU A 44 -8.13 -1.10 -3.89
C LEU A 44 -6.82 -1.74 -4.35
N LEU A 45 -6.64 -3.03 -4.05
CA LEU A 45 -5.47 -3.78 -4.50
C LEU A 45 -5.47 -3.96 -6.02
N HIS A 46 -6.62 -4.25 -6.62
CA HIS A 46 -6.77 -4.37 -8.07
C HIS A 46 -6.43 -3.06 -8.78
N ASP A 47 -6.98 -1.93 -8.31
CA ASP A 47 -6.67 -0.61 -8.86
C ASP A 47 -5.18 -0.30 -8.77
N LEU A 48 -4.56 -0.55 -7.60
CA LEU A 48 -3.12 -0.34 -7.39
C LEU A 48 -2.28 -1.19 -8.36
N LEU A 49 -2.60 -2.47 -8.54
CA LEU A 49 -1.87 -3.36 -9.45
C LEU A 49 -2.03 -2.91 -10.91
N GLY A 50 -3.23 -2.41 -11.28
CA GLY A 50 -3.50 -1.83 -12.59
C GLY A 50 -2.64 -0.61 -12.92
N ASP A 51 -2.35 0.22 -11.93
CA ASP A 51 -1.45 1.36 -12.05
C ASP A 51 0.02 0.91 -12.12
N GLU A 52 0.43 0.03 -11.21
CA GLU A 52 1.82 -0.43 -11.07
C GLU A 52 2.33 -1.25 -12.27
N LYS A 53 1.49 -2.02 -12.96
CA LYS A 53 1.90 -2.73 -14.19
C LYS A 53 2.41 -1.80 -15.30
N ASN A 54 2.06 -0.51 -15.21
CA ASN A 54 2.45 0.50 -16.19
C ASN A 54 3.68 1.34 -15.77
N VAL A 55 4.18 1.16 -14.56
CA VAL A 55 5.28 1.99 -14.01
C VAL A 55 6.54 1.96 -14.87
N GLY A 56 6.84 0.84 -15.53
CA GLY A 56 7.99 0.72 -16.45
C GLY A 56 7.95 1.68 -17.64
N LYS A 57 6.76 2.25 -17.98
CA LYS A 57 6.63 3.21 -19.08
C LYS A 57 7.35 4.54 -18.82
N VAL A 58 7.64 4.87 -17.57
CA VAL A 58 8.39 6.08 -17.20
C VAL A 58 9.77 6.13 -17.86
N PHE A 59 10.42 4.97 -18.11
CA PHE A 59 11.73 4.90 -18.76
C PHE A 59 11.71 5.18 -20.27
N ILE A 60 10.52 5.27 -20.89
CA ILE A 60 10.41 5.77 -22.27
C ILE A 60 10.83 7.24 -22.35
N VAL A 61 10.61 7.98 -21.24
CA VAL A 61 10.83 9.44 -21.16
C VAL A 61 12.07 9.80 -20.34
N LYS A 62 12.48 8.93 -19.42
CA LYS A 62 13.56 9.18 -18.45
C LYS A 62 14.64 8.09 -18.51
N ASN A 63 15.89 8.50 -18.29
CA ASN A 63 17.02 7.59 -18.17
C ASN A 63 17.28 7.30 -16.69
N GLY A 64 16.84 6.15 -16.20
CA GLY A 64 17.12 5.63 -14.86
C GLY A 64 17.60 4.18 -14.97
N ARG A 65 18.74 3.96 -15.63
CA ARG A 65 19.17 2.62 -16.06
C ARG A 65 19.50 1.68 -14.92
N GLU A 66 19.96 2.20 -13.78
CA GLU A 66 20.38 1.35 -12.66
C GLU A 66 19.18 0.70 -11.97
N ILE A 67 18.07 1.42 -11.80
CA ILE A 67 16.86 0.93 -11.14
C ILE A 67 15.85 0.29 -12.11
N GLU A 68 16.05 0.41 -13.42
CA GLU A 68 15.14 -0.11 -14.44
C GLU A 68 14.82 -1.61 -14.29
N PRO A 69 15.79 -2.50 -13.98
CA PRO A 69 15.49 -3.92 -13.77
C PRO A 69 14.51 -4.16 -12.63
N LEU A 70 14.66 -3.46 -11.50
CA LEU A 70 13.76 -3.58 -10.36
C LEU A 70 12.36 -3.08 -10.70
N VAL A 71 12.25 -1.93 -11.35
CA VAL A 71 10.95 -1.36 -11.75
C VAL A 71 10.24 -2.25 -12.77
N LYS A 72 10.96 -2.87 -13.71
CA LYS A 72 10.39 -3.88 -14.62
C LYS A 72 9.90 -5.13 -13.87
N LEU A 73 10.63 -5.56 -12.84
CA LEU A 73 10.21 -6.67 -11.98
C LEU A 73 8.91 -6.33 -11.25
N ILE A 74 8.80 -5.12 -10.68
CA ILE A 74 7.58 -4.61 -10.04
C ILE A 74 6.41 -4.61 -11.03
N ALA A 75 6.59 -4.04 -12.22
CA ALA A 75 5.55 -4.00 -13.25
C ALA A 75 5.07 -5.41 -13.67
N SER A 76 5.99 -6.35 -13.84
CA SER A 76 5.67 -7.74 -14.20
C SER A 76 4.94 -8.48 -13.07
N ALA A 77 5.34 -8.25 -11.83
CA ALA A 77 4.66 -8.83 -10.67
C ALA A 77 3.25 -8.25 -10.50
N ALA A 78 3.07 -6.95 -10.73
CA ALA A 78 1.78 -6.29 -10.69
C ALA A 78 0.82 -6.85 -11.75
N ASP A 79 1.25 -6.97 -13.02
CA ASP A 79 0.46 -7.58 -14.09
C ASP A 79 0.05 -9.04 -13.77
N THR A 80 0.98 -9.82 -13.22
CA THR A 80 0.71 -11.20 -12.82
C THR A 80 -0.32 -11.29 -11.70
N ASN A 81 -0.19 -10.44 -10.69
CA ASN A 81 -1.07 -10.44 -9.52
C ASN A 81 -2.45 -9.84 -9.84
N GLU A 82 -2.54 -8.83 -10.71
CA GLU A 82 -3.81 -8.31 -11.23
C GLU A 82 -4.61 -9.41 -11.92
N LYS A 83 -4.00 -10.12 -12.87
CA LYS A 83 -4.64 -11.25 -13.57
C LYS A 83 -5.10 -12.36 -12.62
N ARG A 84 -4.34 -12.61 -11.56
CA ARG A 84 -4.73 -13.58 -10.53
C ARG A 84 -5.96 -13.12 -9.74
N LEU A 85 -6.06 -11.82 -9.40
CA LEU A 85 -7.26 -11.27 -8.78
C LEU A 85 -8.48 -11.31 -9.70
N GLU A 86 -8.30 -10.98 -10.97
CA GLU A 86 -9.36 -11.06 -11.99
C GLU A 86 -9.88 -12.50 -12.15
N GLN A 87 -8.97 -13.48 -12.18
CA GLN A 87 -9.35 -14.89 -12.22
C GLN A 87 -10.16 -15.30 -10.97
N MET A 88 -9.70 -14.90 -9.78
CA MET A 88 -10.45 -15.18 -8.54
C MET A 88 -11.85 -14.57 -8.56
N ALA A 89 -12.00 -13.35 -9.05
CA ALA A 89 -13.30 -12.69 -9.16
C ALA A 89 -14.23 -13.35 -10.19
N GLN A 90 -13.67 -13.99 -11.23
CA GLN A 90 -14.44 -14.80 -12.17
C GLN A 90 -14.91 -16.13 -11.54
N GLU A 91 -14.09 -16.73 -10.67
CA GLU A 91 -14.41 -17.99 -9.97
C GLU A 91 -15.34 -17.78 -8.76
N ASP A 92 -15.26 -16.63 -8.07
CA ASP A 92 -16.13 -16.24 -6.95
C ASP A 92 -16.89 -14.94 -7.27
N PRO A 93 -18.15 -15.00 -7.74
CA PRO A 93 -18.97 -13.81 -8.00
C PRO A 93 -19.22 -12.91 -6.76
N ALA A 94 -18.99 -13.42 -5.55
CA ALA A 94 -19.10 -12.62 -4.33
C ALA A 94 -17.82 -11.78 -4.06
N LEU A 95 -16.71 -12.06 -4.75
CA LEU A 95 -15.51 -11.24 -4.73
C LEU A 95 -15.66 -10.08 -5.71
N ASN A 96 -15.90 -8.89 -5.19
CA ASN A 96 -16.01 -7.70 -6.01
C ASN A 96 -14.67 -6.90 -5.95
N ILE A 97 -14.03 -6.76 -7.11
CA ILE A 97 -12.75 -6.06 -7.27
C ILE A 97 -12.87 -4.69 -7.96
N THR A 98 -14.11 -4.22 -8.26
CA THR A 98 -14.32 -3.01 -9.06
C THR A 98 -15.29 -1.99 -8.45
N ALA A 99 -15.93 -2.29 -7.32
CA ALA A 99 -17.06 -1.53 -6.81
C ALA A 99 -16.77 -0.65 -5.59
N LEU A 100 -15.52 -0.31 -5.31
CA LEU A 100 -15.23 0.59 -4.20
C LEU A 100 -15.35 2.05 -4.65
N GLU A 101 -16.38 2.74 -4.16
CA GLU A 101 -16.42 4.20 -4.16
C GLU A 101 -15.77 4.74 -2.89
N LEU A 102 -14.65 5.43 -3.05
CA LEU A 102 -14.01 6.12 -1.94
C LEU A 102 -14.85 7.34 -1.52
N PRO A 103 -14.86 7.68 -0.22
CA PRO A 103 -15.41 8.95 0.23
C PRO A 103 -14.80 10.12 -0.59
N PRO A 104 -15.58 11.15 -0.98
CA PRO A 104 -15.11 12.22 -1.86
C PRO A 104 -13.82 12.91 -1.38
N GLY A 105 -13.68 13.11 -0.06
CA GLY A 105 -12.47 13.69 0.54
C GLY A 105 -11.24 12.80 0.39
N GLU A 106 -11.40 11.50 0.56
CA GLU A 106 -10.31 10.51 0.38
C GLU A 106 -9.89 10.44 -1.08
N LYS A 107 -10.86 10.40 -2.01
CA LYS A 107 -10.56 10.42 -3.44
C LYS A 107 -9.80 11.69 -3.83
N ALA A 108 -10.26 12.87 -3.40
CA ALA A 108 -9.59 14.14 -3.70
C ALA A 108 -8.15 14.18 -3.13
N ALA A 109 -7.93 13.66 -1.94
CA ALA A 109 -6.59 13.58 -1.34
C ALA A 109 -5.66 12.67 -2.15
N ARG A 110 -6.13 11.49 -2.56
CA ARG A 110 -5.35 10.56 -3.42
C ARG A 110 -5.03 11.17 -4.78
N ASP A 111 -6.00 11.81 -5.42
CA ASP A 111 -5.80 12.50 -6.70
C ASP A 111 -4.74 13.62 -6.58
N ALA A 112 -4.74 14.37 -5.48
CA ALA A 112 -3.74 15.42 -5.21
C ALA A 112 -2.33 14.82 -4.97
N ILE A 113 -2.23 13.72 -4.22
CA ILE A 113 -0.96 13.00 -3.99
C ILE A 113 -0.42 12.45 -5.31
N ALA A 114 -1.26 11.83 -6.14
CA ALA A 114 -0.85 11.30 -7.43
C ALA A 114 -0.29 12.40 -8.34
N LYS A 115 -0.95 13.56 -8.44
CA LYS A 115 -0.47 14.73 -9.20
C LYS A 115 0.87 15.27 -8.68
N SER A 116 1.05 15.32 -7.35
CA SER A 116 2.32 15.75 -6.75
C SER A 116 3.45 14.80 -7.12
N LYS A 117 3.24 13.49 -7.01
CA LYS A 117 4.22 12.46 -7.39
C LYS A 117 4.55 12.49 -8.87
N GLU A 118 3.54 12.62 -9.74
CA GLU A 118 3.74 12.78 -11.18
C GLU A 118 4.60 14.01 -11.49
N HIS A 119 4.32 15.15 -10.86
CA HIS A 119 5.13 16.35 -10.99
C HIS A 119 6.58 16.10 -10.57
N ASP A 120 6.80 15.50 -9.40
CA ASP A 120 8.13 15.23 -8.89
C ASP A 120 8.93 14.29 -9.81
N LEU A 121 8.28 13.29 -10.40
CA LEU A 121 8.89 12.40 -11.38
C LEU A 121 9.21 13.11 -12.71
N LEU A 122 8.30 13.96 -13.20
CA LEU A 122 8.50 14.65 -14.48
C LEU A 122 9.62 15.70 -14.42
N PHE A 123 9.76 16.41 -13.30
CA PHE A 123 10.71 17.51 -13.14
C PHE A 123 12.01 17.15 -12.44
N SER A 124 12.14 15.93 -11.90
CA SER A 124 13.40 15.42 -11.38
C SER A 124 14.25 14.72 -12.45
N SER A 125 15.55 14.59 -12.20
CA SER A 125 16.50 13.88 -13.07
C SER A 125 17.61 13.23 -12.25
N GLY A 126 18.31 12.27 -12.85
CA GLY A 126 19.43 11.56 -12.22
C GLY A 126 19.00 10.90 -10.90
N VAL A 127 19.86 10.98 -9.89
CA VAL A 127 19.62 10.37 -8.55
C VAL A 127 18.32 10.83 -7.91
N ASN A 128 17.91 12.09 -8.09
CA ASN A 128 16.64 12.58 -7.53
C ASN A 128 15.44 11.91 -8.19
N PHE A 129 15.47 11.68 -9.50
CA PHE A 129 14.44 10.93 -10.21
C PHE A 129 14.37 9.49 -9.71
N GLU A 130 15.51 8.82 -9.61
CA GLU A 130 15.60 7.45 -9.12
C GLU A 130 15.07 7.33 -7.70
N PHE A 131 15.48 8.25 -6.81
CA PHE A 131 14.99 8.30 -5.44
C PHE A 131 13.46 8.49 -5.36
N ASN A 132 12.91 9.46 -6.10
CA ASN A 132 11.47 9.75 -6.11
C ASN A 132 10.67 8.57 -6.66
N LEU A 133 11.16 7.91 -7.71
CA LEU A 133 10.52 6.73 -8.27
C LEU A 133 10.54 5.56 -7.29
N LEU A 134 11.69 5.25 -6.69
CA LEU A 134 11.79 4.18 -5.70
C LEU A 134 10.96 4.47 -4.45
N LEU A 135 10.89 5.72 -3.99
CA LEU A 135 10.02 6.11 -2.88
C LEU A 135 8.55 5.83 -3.21
N THR A 136 8.11 6.23 -4.40
CA THR A 136 6.74 5.98 -4.86
C THR A 136 6.46 4.47 -4.93
N GLN A 137 7.42 3.68 -5.43
CA GLN A 137 7.28 2.23 -5.50
C GLN A 137 7.26 1.58 -4.12
N ALA A 138 8.11 2.01 -3.20
CA ALA A 138 8.10 1.50 -1.82
C ALA A 138 6.75 1.75 -1.14
N GLU A 139 6.18 2.95 -1.29
CA GLU A 139 4.86 3.27 -0.74
C GLU A 139 3.75 2.40 -1.36
N ALA A 140 3.76 2.20 -2.68
CA ALA A 140 2.80 1.37 -3.40
C ALA A 140 2.89 -0.10 -2.95
N GLN A 141 4.10 -0.68 -2.90
CA GLN A 141 4.30 -2.05 -2.46
C GLN A 141 3.88 -2.26 -1.01
N ASN A 142 4.24 -1.36 -0.10
CA ASN A 142 3.82 -1.42 1.30
C ASN A 142 2.28 -1.36 1.45
N TYR A 143 1.64 -0.46 0.72
CA TYR A 143 0.19 -0.32 0.75
C TYR A 143 -0.51 -1.57 0.21
N GLY A 144 -0.08 -2.07 -0.95
CA GLY A 144 -0.66 -3.28 -1.56
C GLY A 144 -0.45 -4.53 -0.71
N TRP A 145 0.72 -4.69 -0.08
CA TRP A 145 0.97 -5.75 0.89
C TRP A 145 -0.06 -5.77 2.01
N HIS A 146 -0.35 -4.60 2.61
CA HIS A 146 -1.35 -4.50 3.67
C HIS A 146 -2.78 -4.71 3.17
N LEU A 147 -3.13 -4.26 1.96
CA LEU A 147 -4.41 -4.56 1.34
C LEU A 147 -4.60 -6.07 1.15
N ALA A 148 -3.58 -6.77 0.65
CA ALA A 148 -3.61 -8.22 0.50
C ALA A 148 -3.79 -8.93 1.87
N LYS A 149 -3.13 -8.46 2.93
CA LYS A 149 -3.34 -8.99 4.30
C LYS A 149 -4.77 -8.78 4.80
N VAL A 150 -5.35 -7.61 4.56
CA VAL A 150 -6.75 -7.33 4.96
C VAL A 150 -7.71 -8.21 4.17
N ALA A 151 -7.56 -8.32 2.85
CA ALA A 151 -8.39 -9.18 2.03
C ALA A 151 -8.28 -10.65 2.44
N GLY A 152 -7.08 -11.18 2.58
CA GLY A 152 -6.82 -12.56 3.00
C GLY A 152 -7.35 -12.90 4.39
N GLY A 153 -7.20 -11.98 5.36
CA GLY A 153 -7.73 -12.15 6.72
C GLY A 153 -9.25 -12.16 6.80
N ASN A 154 -9.94 -11.67 5.76
CA ASN A 154 -11.39 -11.62 5.66
C ASN A 154 -11.95 -12.58 4.58
N SER A 155 -11.11 -13.39 3.95
CA SER A 155 -11.52 -14.39 2.96
C SER A 155 -12.39 -15.47 3.57
N PRO A 156 -13.45 -15.94 2.86
CA PRO A 156 -14.34 -16.99 3.35
C PRO A 156 -13.70 -18.38 3.29
N THR A 157 -12.70 -18.58 2.44
CA THR A 157 -12.06 -19.87 2.26
C THR A 157 -10.54 -19.82 2.48
N PRO A 158 -9.92 -20.91 2.96
CA PRO A 158 -8.46 -21.00 3.06
C PRO A 158 -7.74 -20.95 1.70
N ALA A 159 -8.41 -21.36 0.62
CA ALA A 159 -7.85 -21.31 -0.74
C ALA A 159 -7.66 -19.86 -1.19
N GLU A 160 -8.71 -19.07 -1.07
CA GLU A 160 -8.69 -17.63 -1.37
C GLU A 160 -7.70 -16.86 -0.49
N ALA A 161 -7.71 -17.13 0.82
CA ALA A 161 -6.75 -16.53 1.76
C ALA A 161 -5.30 -16.78 1.35
N ARG A 162 -4.97 -17.99 0.84
CA ARG A 162 -3.63 -18.31 0.34
C ARG A 162 -3.25 -17.50 -0.90
N VAL A 163 -4.19 -17.23 -1.81
CA VAL A 163 -3.90 -16.40 -2.98
C VAL A 163 -3.55 -14.98 -2.55
N PHE A 164 -4.34 -14.37 -1.67
CA PHE A 164 -4.00 -13.06 -1.11
C PHE A 164 -2.68 -13.06 -0.35
N ALA A 165 -2.37 -14.11 0.42
CA ALA A 165 -1.09 -14.26 1.09
C ALA A 165 0.08 -14.25 0.09
N THR A 166 -0.02 -15.00 -1.02
CA THR A 166 1.01 -15.03 -2.07
C THR A 166 1.20 -13.66 -2.73
N ILE A 167 0.11 -12.93 -2.99
CA ILE A 167 0.20 -11.55 -3.50
C ILE A 167 0.91 -10.65 -2.48
N GLY A 168 0.51 -10.75 -1.21
CA GLY A 168 1.11 -9.98 -0.13
C GLY A 168 2.61 -10.25 0.04
N GLU A 169 3.03 -11.51 0.07
CA GLU A 169 4.44 -11.93 0.15
C GLU A 169 5.27 -11.40 -1.03
N THR A 170 4.71 -11.41 -2.24
CA THR A 170 5.35 -10.83 -3.42
C THR A 170 5.59 -9.32 -3.24
N MET A 171 4.58 -8.59 -2.77
CA MET A 171 4.67 -7.15 -2.57
C MET A 171 5.60 -6.79 -1.39
N GLU A 172 5.58 -7.56 -0.30
CA GLU A 172 6.50 -7.40 0.83
C GLU A 172 7.96 -7.53 0.36
N HIS A 173 8.26 -8.58 -0.41
CA HIS A 173 9.60 -8.81 -0.95
C HIS A 173 10.05 -7.68 -1.89
N LEU A 174 9.17 -7.20 -2.78
CA LEU A 174 9.45 -6.07 -3.65
C LEU A 174 9.65 -4.77 -2.88
N TYR A 175 8.89 -4.54 -1.81
CA TYR A 175 9.09 -3.43 -0.88
C TYR A 175 10.50 -3.47 -0.26
N GLU A 176 10.92 -4.62 0.26
CA GLU A 176 12.25 -4.79 0.86
C GLU A 176 13.36 -4.52 -0.15
N GLN A 177 13.25 -5.05 -1.39
CA GLN A 177 14.20 -4.78 -2.46
C GLN A 177 14.24 -3.30 -2.83
N THR A 178 13.08 -2.65 -2.96
CA THR A 178 12.98 -1.22 -3.27
C THR A 178 13.65 -0.35 -2.21
N VAL A 179 13.40 -0.65 -0.93
CA VAL A 179 14.04 0.06 0.19
C VAL A 179 15.56 -0.19 0.23
N ALA A 180 16.01 -1.39 -0.09
CA ALA A 180 17.44 -1.69 -0.18
C ALA A 180 18.10 -0.88 -1.32
N GLU A 181 17.47 -0.80 -2.49
CA GLU A 181 17.93 -0.03 -3.62
C GLU A 181 17.98 1.48 -3.30
N MET A 182 16.94 2.03 -2.67
CA MET A 182 16.94 3.43 -2.20
C MET A 182 18.12 3.76 -1.29
N ARG A 183 18.52 2.82 -0.42
CA ARG A 183 19.66 3.00 0.50
C ARG A 183 21.00 2.93 -0.22
N SER A 184 21.08 2.30 -1.37
CA SER A 184 22.31 2.18 -2.20
C SER A 184 22.54 3.42 -3.05
N LEU A 185 21.52 4.23 -3.32
CA LEU A 185 21.65 5.43 -4.14
C LEU A 185 22.70 6.40 -3.57
N PRO A 186 23.50 7.04 -4.41
CA PRO A 186 24.40 8.11 -4.00
C PRO A 186 23.61 9.22 -3.28
N LYS A 187 24.18 9.77 -2.21
CA LYS A 187 23.53 10.92 -1.55
C LYS A 187 23.43 12.07 -2.54
N PRO A 188 22.24 12.70 -2.67
CA PRO A 188 22.09 13.86 -3.53
C PRO A 188 23.13 14.92 -3.13
N ALA A 189 23.81 15.49 -4.12
CA ALA A 189 24.73 16.58 -3.87
C ALA A 189 23.95 17.70 -3.15
N LYS A 190 24.51 18.22 -2.04
CA LYS A 190 23.92 19.38 -1.38
C LYS A 190 23.73 20.46 -2.44
N ALA A 191 22.49 20.96 -2.59
CA ALA A 191 22.27 22.14 -3.40
C ALA A 191 23.27 23.21 -2.95
N ALA A 192 24.05 23.75 -3.87
CA ALA A 192 24.92 24.89 -3.58
C ALA A 192 24.05 26.04 -3.08
N PRO A 193 24.49 26.78 -2.04
CA PRO A 193 23.74 27.89 -1.47
C PRO A 193 23.47 29.00 -2.49
#